data_8ec710d8d8d8815e167f12a65af86535
#
_entry.id   8ec710d8d8d8815e167f12a65af86535
#
_cell.length_a   1.000
_cell.length_b   1.000
_cell.length_c   1.000
_cell.angle_alpha   90.00
_cell.angle_beta   90.00
_cell.angle_gamma   90.00
#
_symmetry.space_group_name_H-M   'P 1'
#
loop_
_entity.id
_entity.type
_entity.pdbx_description
1 polymer ?
#
loop_
_entity_poly.entity_id
_entity_poly.type
_entity_poly.pdbx_seq_one_letter_code
_entity_poly.pdbx_strand_id
1 'polypeptide(L)'
;MQYPGQRIQVDVKVVPKACIVDKKWKQYYQYTAIDEYSRLRYLEGFQTADTFSSAIFIEHAIAWFRSRRIEVEGVQTDNGAEFTKRFLRTKDAHDLSLFEIVLRDKAIKHKLIRPYTPRHNGKVERSHKEDQKRFYNKSTFYSFEDFRRQLRRHNQRSNHIPMRPLKFLSPVQFLSQTVQYV
;
A
#
# COMPACT_ATOMS: atom_id res chain seq x y z
N MET A 1 1.18 16.87 4.76
CA MET A 1 1.46 16.14 6.00
C MET A 1 2.63 16.83 6.69
N GLN A 2 2.66 16.80 7.99
CA GLN A 2 3.66 17.51 8.81
C GLN A 2 4.74 16.55 9.34
N TYR A 3 4.41 15.27 9.50
CA TYR A 3 5.31 14.24 10.02
C TYR A 3 4.97 12.84 9.45
N PRO A 4 5.93 11.89 9.54
CA PRO A 4 5.70 10.51 9.11
C PRO A 4 4.59 9.84 9.92
N GLY A 5 3.76 9.02 9.26
CA GLY A 5 2.68 8.28 9.91
C GLY A 5 1.36 9.04 10.06
N GLN A 6 1.36 10.36 9.91
CA GLN A 6 0.14 11.16 10.01
C GLN A 6 -0.95 10.68 9.05
N ARG A 7 -0.58 10.22 7.84
CA ARG A 7 -1.49 9.57 6.91
C ARG A 7 -0.77 8.64 5.94
N ILE A 8 -1.22 7.42 5.89
CA ILE A 8 -0.79 6.39 4.93
C ILE A 8 -1.87 6.24 3.85
N GLN A 9 -1.49 6.31 2.58
CA GLN A 9 -2.39 5.91 1.48
C GLN A 9 -2.23 4.43 1.21
N VAL A 10 -3.37 3.72 1.09
CA VAL A 10 -3.41 2.28 0.78
C VAL A 10 -4.22 2.07 -0.49
N ASP A 11 -3.74 1.18 -1.35
CA ASP A 11 -4.39 0.83 -2.60
C ASP A 11 -3.95 -0.56 -3.08
N VAL A 12 -4.74 -1.16 -3.96
CA VAL A 12 -4.48 -2.48 -4.55
C VAL A 12 -4.29 -2.35 -6.06
N LYS A 13 -3.20 -2.92 -6.55
CA LYS A 13 -2.90 -3.02 -7.97
C LYS A 13 -3.03 -4.47 -8.44
N VAL A 14 -3.79 -4.69 -9.49
CA VAL A 14 -3.78 -5.94 -10.21
C VAL A 14 -2.42 -6.10 -10.93
N VAL A 15 -1.73 -7.22 -10.70
CA VAL A 15 -0.47 -7.55 -11.38
C VAL A 15 -0.75 -7.83 -12.86
N PRO A 16 0.02 -7.24 -13.79
CA PRO A 16 -0.19 -7.49 -15.22
C PRO A 16 -0.07 -8.97 -15.55
N LYS A 17 -1.07 -9.52 -16.23
CA LYS A 17 -1.11 -10.94 -16.61
C LYS A 17 0.10 -11.38 -17.43
N ALA A 18 0.64 -10.50 -18.26
CA ALA A 18 1.83 -10.77 -19.07
C ALA A 18 3.09 -11.09 -18.23
N CYS A 19 3.10 -10.71 -16.95
CA CYS A 19 4.21 -11.04 -16.05
C CYS A 19 4.08 -12.43 -15.41
N ILE A 20 2.91 -13.07 -15.49
CA ILE A 20 2.59 -14.31 -14.78
C ILE A 20 2.69 -15.50 -15.73
N VAL A 21 3.66 -16.37 -15.51
CA VAL A 21 3.85 -17.62 -16.26
C VAL A 21 3.29 -18.83 -15.50
N ASP A 22 2.95 -18.64 -14.23
CA ASP A 22 2.35 -19.66 -13.39
C ASP A 22 1.05 -20.19 -14.01
N LYS A 23 1.00 -21.52 -14.28
CA LYS A 23 -0.18 -22.18 -14.86
C LYS A 23 -1.30 -22.38 -13.83
N LYS A 24 -0.97 -22.40 -12.55
CA LYS A 24 -1.90 -22.68 -11.46
C LYS A 24 -2.73 -21.44 -11.08
N TRP A 25 -2.10 -20.27 -11.12
CA TRP A 25 -2.73 -19.01 -10.73
C TRP A 25 -2.62 -17.99 -11.83
N LYS A 26 -3.77 -17.45 -12.26
CA LYS A 26 -3.85 -16.52 -13.40
C LYS A 26 -3.82 -15.05 -12.97
N GLN A 27 -3.87 -14.76 -11.65
CA GLN A 27 -3.93 -13.40 -11.15
C GLN A 27 -3.25 -13.27 -9.80
N TYR A 28 -2.46 -12.21 -9.63
CA TYR A 28 -1.88 -11.76 -8.37
C TYR A 28 -2.22 -10.29 -8.14
N TYR A 29 -2.12 -9.87 -6.90
CA TYR A 29 -2.42 -8.52 -6.44
C TYR A 29 -1.26 -7.96 -5.64
N GLN A 30 -0.91 -6.71 -5.90
CA GLN A 30 0.03 -5.94 -5.10
C GLN A 30 -0.75 -4.99 -4.21
N TYR A 31 -0.66 -5.15 -2.93
CA TYR A 31 -1.07 -4.14 -1.96
C TYR A 31 0.06 -3.16 -1.70
N THR A 32 -0.28 -1.91 -1.57
CA THR A 32 0.67 -0.80 -1.39
C THR A 32 0.21 0.08 -0.25
N ALA A 33 1.07 0.32 0.73
CA ALA A 33 0.90 1.36 1.74
C ALA A 33 2.03 2.38 1.59
N ILE A 34 1.72 3.65 1.40
CA ILE A 34 2.70 4.73 1.24
C ILE A 34 2.46 5.85 2.24
N ASP A 35 3.48 6.19 3.02
CA ASP A 35 3.43 7.37 3.88
C ASP A 35 3.45 8.65 3.04
N GLU A 36 2.46 9.51 3.27
CA GLU A 36 2.31 10.72 2.51
C GLU A 36 3.40 11.77 2.78
N TYR A 37 4.03 11.73 3.93
CA TYR A 37 5.09 12.66 4.29
C TYR A 37 6.44 12.23 3.71
N SER A 38 6.93 11.07 4.11
CA SER A 38 8.26 10.56 3.75
C SER A 38 8.33 9.85 2.40
N ARG A 39 7.18 9.50 1.79
CA ARG A 39 7.09 8.63 0.60
C ARG A 39 7.59 7.20 0.84
N LEU A 40 7.94 6.86 2.07
CA LEU A 40 8.30 5.51 2.43
C LEU A 40 7.11 4.58 2.16
N ARG A 41 7.36 3.41 1.57
CA ARG A 41 6.27 2.50 1.18
C ARG A 41 6.55 1.06 1.57
N TYR A 42 5.48 0.35 1.87
CA TYR A 42 5.43 -1.08 2.07
C TYR A 42 4.61 -1.72 0.96
N LEU A 43 5.15 -2.78 0.35
CA LEU A 43 4.50 -3.56 -0.70
C LEU A 43 4.40 -5.00 -0.26
N GLU A 44 3.24 -5.62 -0.49
CA GLU A 44 3.04 -7.05 -0.28
C GLU A 44 2.17 -7.66 -1.37
N GLY A 45 2.47 -8.92 -1.72
CA GLY A 45 1.76 -9.66 -2.76
C GLY A 45 0.73 -10.62 -2.16
N PHE A 46 -0.46 -10.68 -2.79
CA PHE A 46 -1.56 -11.58 -2.44
C PHE A 46 -2.12 -12.27 -3.67
N GLN A 47 -2.78 -13.41 -3.47
CA GLN A 47 -3.49 -14.15 -4.52
C GLN A 47 -4.93 -13.68 -4.70
N THR A 48 -5.48 -12.98 -3.73
CA THR A 48 -6.84 -12.43 -3.73
C THR A 48 -6.83 -10.94 -3.36
N ALA A 49 -7.87 -10.23 -3.80
CA ALA A 49 -8.15 -8.86 -3.37
C ALA A 49 -9.52 -8.85 -2.68
N ASP A 50 -9.51 -9.22 -1.42
CA ASP A 50 -10.69 -9.32 -0.57
C ASP A 50 -10.44 -8.70 0.80
N THR A 51 -11.47 -8.68 1.64
CA THR A 51 -11.38 -8.08 2.97
C THR A 51 -10.40 -8.82 3.91
N PHE A 52 -10.19 -10.13 3.72
CA PHE A 52 -9.21 -10.90 4.51
C PHE A 52 -7.78 -10.50 4.14
N SER A 53 -7.47 -10.49 2.84
CA SER A 53 -6.17 -10.04 2.33
C SER A 53 -5.85 -8.62 2.77
N SER A 54 -6.85 -7.72 2.71
CA SER A 54 -6.71 -6.33 3.13
C SER A 54 -6.44 -6.19 4.63
N ALA A 55 -7.11 -6.98 5.47
CA ALA A 55 -6.92 -6.98 6.92
C ALA A 55 -5.52 -7.49 7.29
N ILE A 56 -5.07 -8.59 6.69
CA ILE A 56 -3.70 -9.12 6.88
C ILE A 56 -2.66 -8.09 6.41
N PHE A 57 -2.87 -7.51 5.24
CA PHE A 57 -1.95 -6.51 4.69
C PHE A 57 -1.80 -5.30 5.62
N ILE A 58 -2.91 -4.74 6.13
CA ILE A 58 -2.83 -3.53 6.96
C ILE A 58 -2.16 -3.82 8.31
N GLU A 59 -2.36 -4.98 8.90
CA GLU A 59 -1.64 -5.39 10.11
C GLU A 59 -0.13 -5.47 9.87
N HIS A 60 0.29 -6.12 8.77
CA HIS A 60 1.69 -6.20 8.38
C HIS A 60 2.29 -4.82 8.09
N ALA A 61 1.56 -3.97 7.38
CA ALA A 61 1.99 -2.62 7.05
C ALA A 61 2.21 -1.77 8.31
N ILE A 62 1.26 -1.78 9.25
CA ILE A 62 1.37 -1.05 10.53
C ILE A 62 2.59 -1.54 11.31
N ALA A 63 2.76 -2.86 11.45
CA ALA A 63 3.92 -3.45 12.14
C ALA A 63 5.24 -3.05 11.46
N TRP A 64 5.26 -3.03 10.11
CA TRP A 64 6.42 -2.63 9.33
C TRP A 64 6.77 -1.15 9.48
N PHE A 65 5.79 -0.25 9.52
CA PHE A 65 6.00 1.18 9.79
C PHE A 65 6.49 1.40 11.23
N ARG A 66 5.86 0.73 12.20
CA ARG A 66 6.28 0.79 13.62
C ARG A 66 7.72 0.33 13.83
N SER A 67 8.18 -0.71 13.13
CA SER A 67 9.59 -1.16 13.19
C SER A 67 10.59 -0.10 12.68
N ARG A 68 10.09 0.97 12.05
CA ARG A 68 10.85 2.13 11.57
C ARG A 68 10.56 3.41 12.37
N ARG A 69 10.01 3.24 13.57
CA ARG A 69 9.62 4.34 14.47
C ARG A 69 8.60 5.30 13.85
N ILE A 70 7.71 4.77 12.99
CA ILE A 70 6.60 5.52 12.41
C ILE A 70 5.31 4.97 13.02
N GLU A 71 4.66 5.75 13.88
CA GLU A 71 3.32 5.44 14.39
C GLU A 71 2.28 5.91 13.38
N VAL A 72 1.39 5.00 12.98
CA VAL A 72 0.36 5.26 11.97
C VAL A 72 -0.88 5.81 12.67
N GLU A 73 -1.26 7.06 12.37
CA GLU A 73 -2.45 7.71 12.94
C GLU A 73 -3.67 7.63 12.04
N GLY A 74 -3.46 7.61 10.73
CA GLY A 74 -4.53 7.59 9.77
C GLY A 74 -4.19 6.81 8.51
N VAL A 75 -5.19 6.10 8.00
CA VAL A 75 -5.12 5.35 6.73
C VAL A 75 -6.18 5.90 5.79
N GLN A 76 -5.80 6.16 4.54
CA GLN A 76 -6.69 6.58 3.47
C GLN A 76 -6.72 5.52 2.38
N THR A 77 -7.94 5.10 2.00
CA THR A 77 -8.18 4.17 0.89
C THR A 77 -9.16 4.77 -0.11
N ASP A 78 -9.30 4.14 -1.24
CA ASP A 78 -10.49 4.31 -2.07
C ASP A 78 -11.72 3.60 -1.44
N ASN A 79 -12.80 3.50 -2.23
CA ASN A 79 -14.06 2.90 -1.79
C ASN A 79 -14.20 1.43 -2.23
N GLY A 80 -13.09 0.74 -2.47
CA GLY A 80 -13.07 -0.67 -2.86
C GLY A 80 -13.74 -1.56 -1.81
N ALA A 81 -14.43 -2.61 -2.27
CA ALA A 81 -15.14 -3.55 -1.39
C ALA A 81 -14.21 -4.32 -0.45
N GLU A 82 -12.94 -4.42 -0.80
CA GLU A 82 -11.88 -5.00 0.03
C GLU A 82 -11.57 -4.14 1.27
N PHE A 83 -11.83 -2.84 1.22
CA PHE A 83 -11.55 -1.89 2.31
C PHE A 83 -12.78 -1.48 3.11
N THR A 84 -13.98 -1.40 2.47
CA THR A 84 -15.18 -0.92 3.13
C THR A 84 -16.44 -1.55 2.56
N LYS A 85 -17.44 -1.79 3.42
CA LYS A 85 -18.77 -2.26 3.00
C LYS A 85 -19.76 -1.14 2.70
N ARG A 86 -19.42 0.14 2.92
CA ARG A 86 -20.34 1.28 2.85
C ARG A 86 -21.09 1.44 1.54
N PHE A 87 -20.52 0.92 0.45
CA PHE A 87 -21.11 1.04 -0.89
C PHE A 87 -21.69 -0.26 -1.43
N LEU A 88 -21.73 -1.32 -0.61
CA LEU A 88 -22.43 -2.55 -0.96
C LEU A 88 -23.92 -2.33 -0.90
N ARG A 89 -24.65 -2.81 -1.92
CA ARG A 89 -26.13 -2.78 -1.98
C ARG A 89 -26.78 -3.90 -1.15
N THR A 90 -26.18 -4.28 -0.03
CA THR A 90 -26.64 -5.37 0.85
C THR A 90 -27.02 -4.83 2.22
N LYS A 91 -27.79 -5.63 2.98
CA LYS A 91 -28.16 -5.30 4.37
C LYS A 91 -26.91 -5.09 5.27
N ASP A 92 -25.77 -5.65 4.88
CA ASP A 92 -24.49 -5.59 5.60
C ASP A 92 -23.70 -4.29 5.34
N ALA A 93 -24.28 -3.33 4.59
CA ALA A 93 -23.61 -2.05 4.28
C ALA A 93 -23.27 -1.19 5.52
N HIS A 94 -23.93 -1.46 6.66
CA HIS A 94 -23.65 -0.81 7.95
C HIS A 94 -22.59 -1.52 8.77
N ASP A 95 -22.22 -2.75 8.41
CA ASP A 95 -21.19 -3.51 9.11
C ASP A 95 -19.80 -3.04 8.68
N LEU A 96 -18.87 -3.07 9.62
CA LEU A 96 -17.48 -2.81 9.30
C LEU A 96 -16.88 -3.98 8.51
N SER A 97 -16.02 -3.67 7.54
CA SER A 97 -15.15 -4.66 6.93
C SER A 97 -14.09 -5.14 7.92
N LEU A 98 -13.44 -6.28 7.68
CA LEU A 98 -12.32 -6.73 8.52
C LEU A 98 -11.18 -5.70 8.54
N PHE A 99 -10.93 -5.02 7.42
CA PHE A 99 -9.97 -3.94 7.33
C PHE A 99 -10.31 -2.78 8.29
N GLU A 100 -11.58 -2.35 8.31
CA GLU A 100 -12.07 -1.29 9.21
C GLU A 100 -12.03 -1.71 10.68
N ILE A 101 -12.30 -2.99 10.97
CA ILE A 101 -12.19 -3.56 12.33
C ILE A 101 -10.75 -3.47 12.83
N VAL A 102 -9.76 -3.90 12.03
CA VAL A 102 -8.34 -3.82 12.40
C VAL A 102 -7.92 -2.38 12.69
N LEU A 103 -8.35 -1.42 11.87
CA LEU A 103 -8.01 -0.01 12.10
C LEU A 103 -8.66 0.55 13.37
N ARG A 104 -9.94 0.22 13.61
CA ARG A 104 -10.67 0.61 14.83
C ARG A 104 -9.99 0.07 16.09
N ASP A 105 -9.64 -1.21 16.10
CA ASP A 105 -9.04 -1.87 17.26
C ASP A 105 -7.63 -1.33 17.59
N LYS A 106 -6.97 -0.74 16.59
CA LYS A 106 -5.68 -0.04 16.76
C LYS A 106 -5.83 1.49 16.94
N ALA A 107 -7.06 1.99 17.07
CA ALA A 107 -7.38 3.42 17.18
C ALA A 107 -6.85 4.28 16.02
N ILE A 108 -6.73 3.71 14.82
CA ILE A 108 -6.25 4.37 13.60
C ILE A 108 -7.45 4.92 12.82
N LYS A 109 -7.40 6.19 12.44
CA LYS A 109 -8.46 6.85 11.68
C LYS A 109 -8.52 6.33 10.25
N HIS A 110 -9.68 5.80 9.82
CA HIS A 110 -9.92 5.44 8.42
C HIS A 110 -10.57 6.60 7.66
N LYS A 111 -9.99 6.99 6.55
CA LYS A 111 -10.51 8.01 5.65
C LYS A 111 -10.74 7.43 4.26
N LEU A 112 -12.00 7.42 3.83
CA LEU A 112 -12.36 7.12 2.45
C LEU A 112 -12.19 8.36 1.56
N ILE A 113 -11.69 8.18 0.35
CA ILE A 113 -11.69 9.26 -0.64
C ILE A 113 -13.14 9.58 -1.05
N ARG A 114 -13.39 10.84 -1.42
CA ARG A 114 -14.70 11.19 -1.98
C ARG A 114 -14.89 10.48 -3.32
N PRO A 115 -16.09 9.93 -3.59
CA PRO A 115 -16.40 9.37 -4.91
C PRO A 115 -16.03 10.36 -6.02
N TYR A 116 -15.56 9.85 -7.14
CA TYR A 116 -15.15 10.64 -8.31
C TYR A 116 -14.04 11.69 -8.08
N THR A 117 -13.22 11.52 -7.02
CA THR A 117 -12.12 12.43 -6.74
C THR A 117 -10.77 11.68 -6.70
N PRO A 118 -10.25 11.18 -7.84
CA PRO A 118 -9.04 10.35 -7.89
C PRO A 118 -7.79 11.09 -7.40
N ARG A 119 -7.76 12.42 -7.44
CA ARG A 119 -6.62 13.24 -6.96
C ARG A 119 -6.22 12.97 -5.51
N HIS A 120 -7.15 12.44 -4.70
CA HIS A 120 -6.88 12.18 -3.29
C HIS A 120 -5.95 10.97 -3.07
N ASN A 121 -5.89 10.01 -3.99
CA ASN A 121 -5.01 8.83 -3.94
C ASN A 121 -3.78 8.96 -4.86
N GLY A 122 -3.47 10.16 -5.33
CA GLY A 122 -2.48 10.42 -6.37
C GLY A 122 -1.05 9.99 -6.04
N LYS A 123 -0.69 9.80 -4.76
CA LYS A 123 0.66 9.34 -4.39
C LYS A 123 0.82 7.85 -4.61
N VAL A 124 -0.16 7.06 -4.18
CA VAL A 124 -0.15 5.62 -4.40
C VAL A 124 -0.35 5.28 -5.88
N GLU A 125 -1.23 5.99 -6.59
CA GLU A 125 -1.41 5.83 -8.04
C GLU A 125 -0.12 6.13 -8.82
N ARG A 126 0.59 7.21 -8.47
CA ARG A 126 1.89 7.51 -9.06
C ARG A 126 2.91 6.43 -8.76
N SER A 127 2.92 5.89 -7.55
CA SER A 127 3.74 4.75 -7.16
C SER A 127 3.47 3.54 -8.06
N HIS A 128 2.20 3.21 -8.33
CA HIS A 128 1.82 2.14 -9.24
C HIS A 128 2.29 2.36 -10.69
N LYS A 129 2.29 3.61 -11.18
CA LYS A 129 2.84 3.94 -12.52
C LYS A 129 4.36 3.74 -12.58
N GLU A 130 5.08 4.08 -11.51
CA GLU A 130 6.53 3.82 -11.41
C GLU A 130 6.81 2.31 -11.32
N ASP A 131 6.00 1.55 -10.56
CA ASP A 131 6.11 0.10 -10.49
C ASP A 131 5.88 -0.55 -11.86
N GLN A 132 4.92 -0.06 -12.64
CA GLN A 132 4.71 -0.56 -14.00
C GLN A 132 5.98 -0.42 -14.84
N LYS A 133 6.62 0.76 -14.81
CA LYS A 133 7.81 1.05 -15.63
C LYS A 133 9.07 0.33 -15.15
N ARG A 134 9.29 0.34 -13.83
CA ARG A 134 10.58 -0.07 -13.24
C ARG A 134 10.61 -1.52 -12.84
N PHE A 135 9.46 -2.14 -12.62
CA PHE A 135 9.34 -3.50 -12.14
C PHE A 135 8.55 -4.38 -13.09
N TYR A 136 7.26 -4.15 -13.30
CA TYR A 136 6.41 -5.06 -14.06
C TYR A 136 6.84 -5.23 -15.53
N ASN A 137 7.23 -4.16 -16.21
CA ASN A 137 7.67 -4.23 -17.62
C ASN A 137 8.96 -5.06 -17.82
N LYS A 138 9.62 -5.47 -16.74
CA LYS A 138 10.91 -6.18 -16.76
C LYS A 138 10.89 -7.47 -15.94
N SER A 139 9.74 -7.87 -15.41
CA SER A 139 9.62 -9.00 -14.49
C SER A 139 8.77 -10.11 -15.09
N THR A 140 9.17 -11.34 -14.78
CA THR A 140 8.41 -12.55 -15.05
C THR A 140 8.31 -13.35 -13.76
N PHE A 141 7.12 -13.83 -13.43
CA PHE A 141 6.84 -14.56 -12.19
C PHE A 141 6.46 -16.00 -12.50
N TYR A 142 7.26 -16.94 -12.03
CA TYR A 142 7.09 -18.37 -12.25
C TYR A 142 6.20 -19.03 -11.19
N SER A 143 6.06 -18.40 -10.01
CA SER A 143 5.17 -18.81 -8.93
C SER A 143 4.77 -17.59 -8.09
N PHE A 144 3.80 -17.78 -7.19
CA PHE A 144 3.40 -16.75 -6.23
C PHE A 144 4.55 -16.40 -5.27
N GLU A 145 5.32 -17.37 -4.82
CA GLU A 145 6.49 -17.16 -3.95
C GLU A 145 7.57 -16.38 -4.68
N ASP A 146 7.78 -16.65 -5.96
CA ASP A 146 8.72 -15.91 -6.80
C ASP A 146 8.27 -14.45 -6.96
N PHE A 147 6.98 -14.20 -7.22
CA PHE A 147 6.41 -12.86 -7.22
C PHE A 147 6.67 -12.12 -5.90
N ARG A 148 6.31 -12.74 -4.76
CA ARG A 148 6.52 -12.14 -3.43
C ARG A 148 7.99 -11.80 -3.17
N ARG A 149 8.92 -12.68 -3.54
CA ARG A 149 10.35 -12.48 -3.40
C ARG A 149 10.84 -11.30 -4.24
N GLN A 150 10.45 -11.25 -5.51
CA GLN A 150 10.82 -10.17 -6.43
C GLN A 150 10.21 -8.83 -5.98
N LEU A 151 8.93 -8.81 -5.56
CA LEU A 151 8.25 -7.62 -5.05
C LEU A 151 8.92 -7.07 -3.79
N ARG A 152 9.33 -7.92 -2.86
CA ARG A 152 10.08 -7.52 -1.65
C ARG A 152 11.40 -6.82 -2.00
N ARG A 153 12.16 -7.38 -2.94
CA ARG A 153 13.41 -6.76 -3.43
C ARG A 153 13.13 -5.42 -4.11
N HIS A 154 12.07 -5.35 -4.92
CA HIS A 154 11.65 -4.11 -5.56
C HIS A 154 11.26 -3.05 -4.53
N ASN A 155 10.51 -3.42 -3.49
CA ASN A 155 10.15 -2.51 -2.39
C ASN A 155 11.40 -1.94 -1.70
N GLN A 156 12.35 -2.78 -1.34
CA GLN A 156 13.61 -2.33 -0.75
C GLN A 156 14.33 -1.33 -1.65
N ARG A 157 14.55 -1.66 -2.93
CA ARG A 157 15.20 -0.76 -3.89
C ARG A 157 14.47 0.57 -4.03
N SER A 158 13.14 0.54 -4.16
CA SER A 158 12.35 1.74 -4.40
C SER A 158 12.41 2.75 -3.27
N ASN A 159 12.54 2.28 -2.01
CA ASN A 159 12.70 3.14 -0.84
C ASN A 159 14.10 3.79 -0.75
N HIS A 160 15.05 3.37 -1.58
CA HIS A 160 16.41 3.95 -1.69
C HIS A 160 16.60 4.80 -2.96
N ILE A 161 15.57 4.97 -3.79
CA ILE A 161 15.67 5.80 -4.99
C ILE A 161 15.41 7.27 -4.64
N PRO A 162 16.32 8.19 -5.01
CA PRO A 162 16.11 9.62 -4.81
C PRO A 162 14.87 10.13 -5.53
N MET A 163 14.11 11.00 -4.90
CA MET A 163 12.87 11.55 -5.41
C MET A 163 12.89 13.10 -5.40
N ARG A 164 12.49 13.72 -6.50
CA ARG A 164 12.40 15.19 -6.59
C ARG A 164 11.55 15.83 -5.47
N PRO A 165 10.38 15.28 -5.06
CA PRO A 165 9.59 15.86 -3.97
C PRO A 165 10.27 15.81 -2.59
N LEU A 166 11.30 14.98 -2.43
CA LEU A 166 12.10 14.86 -1.21
C LEU A 166 13.47 15.57 -1.36
N LYS A 167 13.56 16.60 -2.20
CA LYS A 167 14.81 17.34 -2.49
C LYS A 167 15.94 16.40 -2.95
N PHE A 168 15.59 15.41 -3.77
CA PHE A 168 16.49 14.37 -4.27
C PHE A 168 17.05 13.42 -3.21
N LEU A 169 16.48 13.40 -2.02
CA LEU A 169 16.73 12.31 -1.06
C LEU A 169 15.85 11.11 -1.39
N SER A 170 16.31 9.91 -1.01
CA SER A 170 15.45 8.74 -1.00
C SER A 170 14.50 8.78 0.21
N PRO A 171 13.36 8.04 0.19
CA PRO A 171 12.47 7.93 1.34
C PRO A 171 13.19 7.56 2.65
N VAL A 172 14.14 6.62 2.58
CA VAL A 172 14.93 6.20 3.75
C VAL A 172 15.83 7.31 4.24
N GLN A 173 16.57 8.01 3.34
CA GLN A 173 17.42 9.14 3.72
C GLN A 173 16.62 10.29 4.29
N PHE A 174 15.46 10.61 3.68
CA PHE A 174 14.58 11.66 4.16
C PHE A 174 14.07 11.36 5.57
N LEU A 175 13.65 10.12 5.82
CA LEU A 175 13.19 9.69 7.13
C LEU A 175 14.30 9.78 8.19
N SER A 176 15.52 9.32 7.87
CA SER A 176 16.66 9.37 8.82
C SER A 176 17.00 10.80 9.26
N GLN A 177 16.85 11.77 8.36
CA GLN A 177 17.05 13.19 8.71
C GLN A 177 15.92 13.75 9.57
N THR A 178 14.69 13.28 9.37
CA THR A 178 13.51 13.78 10.11
C THR A 178 13.45 13.23 11.53
N VAL A 179 13.84 11.97 11.73
CA VAL A 179 13.78 11.29 13.06
C VAL A 179 14.92 11.72 13.97
N GLN A 180 16.00 12.34 13.46
CA GLN A 180 17.09 12.88 14.29
C GLN A 180 16.72 14.20 15.01
N TYR A 181 15.58 14.80 14.67
CA TYR A 181 15.14 16.09 15.27
C TYR A 181 13.94 15.94 16.21
N VAL A 182 13.61 14.72 16.66
CA VAL A 182 12.58 14.43 17.67
C VAL A 182 13.27 13.60 18.83
#